data_595ce3588ce3a8077ffbe8b2006f7279
#
_entry.id   595ce3588ce3a8077ffbe8b2006f7279
#
_cell.length_a   1.000
_cell.length_b   1.000
_cell.length_c   1.000
_cell.angle_alpha   90.00
_cell.angle_beta   90.00
_cell.angle_gamma   90.00
#
_symmetry.space_group_name_H-M   'P 1'
#
loop_
_entity.id
_entity.type
_entity.pdbx_description
1 polymer ?
#
loop_
_entity_poly.entity_id
_entity_poly.type
_entity_poly.pdbx_seq_one_letter_code
_entity_poly.pdbx_strand_id
1 'polypeptide(L)'
;DLTLTVIERALGILESQGKHVDISAIPLDDEKTYAMLAKGDAAGVFQFEGQGMRDCLRQMRASRFEDLVAAVALYRPGPMANIPAYCARKLGEAWEPPHPAIMHILEETYGIMIYQ
;
A
#
# COMPACT_ATOMS: atom_id res chain seq x y z
N ASP A 1 -7.73 21.68 -3.49
CA ASP A 1 -6.64 20.84 -2.94
C ASP A 1 -5.45 20.86 -3.91
N LEU A 2 -4.26 21.19 -3.40
CA LEU A 2 -3.04 21.33 -4.22
C LEU A 2 -2.67 20.02 -4.92
N THR A 3 -2.83 18.89 -4.25
CA THR A 3 -2.51 17.55 -4.81
C THR A 3 -3.41 17.21 -5.99
N LEU A 4 -4.70 17.47 -5.89
CA LEU A 4 -5.64 17.25 -7.00
C LEU A 4 -5.33 18.16 -8.20
N THR A 5 -4.96 19.42 -7.93
CA THR A 5 -4.55 20.37 -8.98
C THR A 5 -3.30 19.90 -9.71
N VAL A 6 -2.33 19.31 -9.01
CA VAL A 6 -1.12 18.75 -9.62
C VAL A 6 -1.45 17.58 -10.54
N ILE A 7 -2.34 16.68 -10.10
CA ILE A 7 -2.81 15.55 -10.91
C ILE A 7 -3.51 16.06 -12.18
N GLU A 8 -4.42 17.02 -12.03
CA GLU A 8 -5.14 17.62 -13.16
C GLU A 8 -4.19 18.24 -14.19
N ARG A 9 -3.19 18.99 -13.72
CA ARG A 9 -2.15 19.56 -14.59
C ARG A 9 -1.33 18.50 -15.30
N ALA A 10 -0.93 17.45 -14.59
CA ALA A 10 -0.19 16.34 -15.18
C ALA A 10 -0.99 15.64 -16.28
N LEU A 11 -2.28 15.42 -16.08
CA LEU A 11 -3.18 14.87 -17.09
C LEU A 11 -3.29 15.77 -18.30
N GLY A 12 -3.40 17.09 -18.11
CA GLY A 12 -3.42 18.07 -19.20
C GLY A 12 -2.14 18.05 -20.04
N ILE A 13 -0.98 17.91 -19.40
CA ILE A 13 0.32 17.78 -20.10
C ILE A 13 0.36 16.49 -20.93
N LEU A 14 -0.06 15.38 -20.36
CA LEU A 14 -0.11 14.09 -21.07
C LEU A 14 -1.05 14.15 -22.27
N GLU A 15 -2.22 14.75 -22.11
CA GLU A 15 -3.19 14.94 -23.20
C GLU A 15 -2.59 15.77 -24.34
N SER A 16 -1.86 16.86 -24.02
CA SER A 16 -1.18 17.69 -25.04
C SER A 16 -0.09 16.92 -25.78
N GLN A 17 0.42 15.84 -25.22
CA GLN A 17 1.39 14.94 -25.85
C GLN A 17 0.72 13.75 -26.58
N GLY A 18 -0.60 13.75 -26.70
CA GLY A 18 -1.35 12.66 -27.33
C GLY A 18 -1.47 11.40 -26.47
N LYS A 19 -1.21 11.50 -25.16
CA LYS A 19 -1.33 10.39 -24.20
C LYS A 19 -2.56 10.58 -23.34
N HIS A 20 -3.58 9.78 -23.55
CA HIS A 20 -4.78 9.80 -22.72
C HIS A 20 -4.66 8.84 -21.55
N VAL A 21 -4.87 9.33 -20.33
CA VAL A 21 -4.89 8.54 -19.09
C VAL A 21 -6.19 8.81 -18.36
N ASP A 22 -7.00 7.76 -18.18
CA ASP A 22 -8.19 7.80 -17.34
C ASP A 22 -7.84 7.26 -15.95
N ILE A 23 -7.74 8.16 -14.96
CA ILE A 23 -7.39 7.78 -13.57
C ILE A 23 -8.44 6.86 -12.95
N SER A 24 -9.70 6.97 -13.34
CA SER A 24 -10.77 6.12 -12.82
C SER A 24 -10.71 4.67 -13.33
N ALA A 25 -9.97 4.45 -14.42
CA ALA A 25 -9.82 3.15 -15.07
C ALA A 25 -8.41 2.55 -14.91
N ILE A 26 -7.56 3.09 -14.02
CA ILE A 26 -6.23 2.54 -13.74
C ILE A 26 -6.39 1.17 -13.08
N PRO A 27 -5.80 0.08 -13.67
CA PRO A 27 -5.81 -1.23 -13.04
C PRO A 27 -4.99 -1.22 -11.75
N LEU A 28 -5.45 -1.97 -10.75
CA LEU A 28 -4.79 -2.08 -9.44
C LEU A 28 -3.88 -3.32 -9.33
N ASP A 29 -3.57 -3.96 -10.44
CA ASP A 29 -2.83 -5.23 -10.52
C ASP A 29 -1.55 -5.13 -11.36
N ASP A 30 -1.00 -3.93 -11.54
CA ASP A 30 0.23 -3.74 -12.31
C ASP A 30 1.45 -4.27 -11.55
N GLU A 31 1.91 -5.45 -11.94
CA GLU A 31 3.05 -6.15 -11.32
C GLU A 31 4.34 -5.33 -11.30
N LYS A 32 4.59 -4.51 -12.33
CA LYS A 32 5.80 -3.67 -12.40
C LYS A 32 5.79 -2.59 -11.33
N THR A 33 4.64 -1.99 -11.08
CA THR A 33 4.47 -0.99 -10.01
C THR A 33 4.74 -1.61 -8.64
N TYR A 34 4.15 -2.78 -8.35
CA TYR A 34 4.38 -3.45 -7.07
C TYR A 34 5.83 -3.94 -6.91
N ALA A 35 6.45 -4.44 -7.97
CA ALA A 35 7.86 -4.82 -7.94
C ALA A 35 8.78 -3.62 -7.62
N MET A 36 8.49 -2.45 -8.16
CA MET A 36 9.18 -1.21 -7.85
C MET A 36 8.99 -0.83 -6.37
N LEU A 37 7.77 -0.82 -5.89
CA LEU A 37 7.44 -0.48 -4.49
C LEU A 37 8.04 -1.48 -3.49
N ALA A 38 8.02 -2.79 -3.82
CA ALA A 38 8.60 -3.83 -2.97
C ALA A 38 10.12 -3.71 -2.81
N LYS A 39 10.80 -3.08 -3.77
CA LYS A 39 12.22 -2.72 -3.65
C LYS A 39 12.44 -1.46 -2.81
N GLY A 40 11.38 -0.77 -2.45
CA GLY A 40 11.44 0.54 -1.80
C GLY A 40 11.89 1.64 -2.74
N ASP A 41 11.76 1.45 -4.03
CA ASP A 41 12.04 2.46 -5.05
C ASP A 41 10.79 3.35 -5.23
N ALA A 42 10.54 4.17 -4.22
CA ALA A 42 9.33 4.98 -4.10
C ALA A 42 9.63 6.49 -4.05
N ALA A 43 10.76 6.91 -4.60
CA ALA A 43 11.10 8.32 -4.71
C ALA A 43 10.05 9.06 -5.55
N GLY A 44 9.51 10.16 -5.02
CA GLY A 44 8.45 10.92 -5.67
C GLY A 44 7.06 10.29 -5.65
N VAL A 45 6.88 9.13 -5.03
CA VAL A 45 5.56 8.51 -4.84
C VAL A 45 4.94 9.06 -3.56
N PHE A 46 3.83 9.77 -3.71
CA PHE A 46 3.13 10.40 -2.59
C PHE A 46 2.89 9.42 -1.42
N GLN A 47 3.19 9.85 -0.22
CA GLN A 47 3.12 9.10 1.04
C GLN A 47 4.11 7.93 1.18
N PHE A 48 4.77 7.47 0.11
CA PHE A 48 5.65 6.30 0.15
C PHE A 48 7.14 6.65 0.07
N GLU A 49 7.49 7.92 -0.11
CA GLU A 49 8.87 8.38 -0.35
C GLU A 49 9.74 8.48 0.91
N GLY A 50 9.16 8.53 2.10
CA GLY A 50 9.91 8.56 3.36
C GLY A 50 10.67 7.25 3.60
N GLN A 51 11.89 7.34 4.17
CA GLN A 51 12.76 6.17 4.38
C GLN A 51 12.07 5.04 5.15
N GLY A 52 11.41 5.36 6.26
CA GLY A 52 10.73 4.35 7.06
C GLY A 52 9.56 3.67 6.33
N MET A 53 8.82 4.40 5.50
CA MET A 53 7.78 3.82 4.67
C MET A 53 8.36 2.93 3.57
N ARG A 54 9.47 3.33 2.95
CA ARG A 54 10.18 2.51 1.96
C ARG A 54 10.69 1.21 2.57
N ASP A 55 11.19 1.25 3.80
CA ASP A 55 11.62 0.06 4.55
C ASP A 55 10.43 -0.85 4.89
N CYS A 56 9.29 -0.27 5.25
CA CYS A 56 8.04 -0.99 5.46
C CYS A 56 7.60 -1.73 4.18
N LEU A 57 7.61 -1.07 3.03
CA LEU A 57 7.27 -1.67 1.75
C LEU A 57 8.20 -2.84 1.37
N ARG A 58 9.52 -2.70 1.64
CA ARG A 58 10.49 -3.78 1.44
C ARG A 58 10.22 -4.97 2.33
N GLN A 59 10.02 -4.72 3.62
CA GLN A 59 9.74 -5.76 4.61
C GLN A 59 8.44 -6.50 4.29
N MET A 60 7.42 -5.77 3.87
CA MET A 60 6.11 -6.31 3.50
C MET A 60 6.15 -7.08 2.17
N ARG A 61 7.11 -6.81 1.30
CA ARG A 61 7.14 -7.28 -0.09
C ARG A 61 5.81 -6.98 -0.79
N ALA A 62 5.44 -5.70 -0.80
CA ALA A 62 4.17 -5.25 -1.37
C ALA A 62 3.92 -5.85 -2.75
N SER A 63 2.77 -6.48 -2.95
CA SER A 63 2.43 -7.21 -4.17
C SER A 63 1.00 -6.96 -4.66
N ARG A 64 0.19 -6.28 -3.86
CA ARG A 64 -1.21 -5.97 -4.16
C ARG A 64 -1.61 -4.64 -3.55
N PHE A 65 -2.72 -4.08 -4.02
CA PHE A 65 -3.19 -2.77 -3.57
C PHE A 65 -3.49 -2.75 -2.06
N GLU A 66 -4.05 -3.82 -1.52
CA GLU A 66 -4.37 -3.96 -0.09
C GLU A 66 -3.11 -3.85 0.78
N ASP A 67 -1.96 -4.26 0.28
CA ASP A 67 -0.68 -4.08 0.99
C ASP A 67 -0.32 -2.60 1.13
N LEU A 68 -0.60 -1.79 0.12
CA LEU A 68 -0.37 -0.35 0.17
C LEU A 68 -1.32 0.33 1.16
N VAL A 69 -2.58 -0.08 1.17
CA VAL A 69 -3.57 0.39 2.14
C VAL A 69 -3.14 0.03 3.57
N ALA A 70 -2.70 -1.22 3.78
CA ALA A 70 -2.20 -1.69 5.07
C ALA A 70 -0.92 -0.94 5.49
N ALA A 71 0.01 -0.68 4.58
CA ALA A 71 1.23 0.06 4.86
C ALA A 71 0.93 1.47 5.39
N VAL A 72 0.03 2.20 4.74
CA VAL A 72 -0.40 3.53 5.19
C VAL A 72 -1.10 3.46 6.55
N ALA A 73 -1.91 2.44 6.79
CA ALA A 73 -2.61 2.27 8.06
C ALA A 73 -1.68 1.86 9.21
N LEU A 74 -0.67 1.03 8.93
CA LEU A 74 0.30 0.54 9.93
C LEU A 74 1.40 1.54 10.25
N TYR A 75 1.86 2.30 9.25
CA TYR A 75 2.99 3.22 9.41
C TYR A 75 2.55 4.53 10.10
N ARG A 76 2.19 4.42 11.36
CA ARG A 76 1.83 5.54 12.24
C ARG A 76 2.08 5.16 13.70
N PRO A 77 2.22 6.12 14.62
CA PRO A 77 2.35 5.83 16.04
C PRO A 77 1.23 4.93 16.56
N GLY A 78 1.57 3.90 17.32
CA GLY A 78 0.66 2.87 17.80
C GLY A 78 0.69 1.60 16.93
N PRO A 79 0.08 1.58 15.74
CA PRO A 79 0.04 0.38 14.90
C PRO A 79 1.39 -0.09 14.36
N MET A 80 2.43 0.77 14.32
CA MET A 80 3.75 0.43 13.79
C MET A 80 4.36 -0.84 14.41
N ALA A 81 4.07 -1.11 15.67
CA ALA A 81 4.54 -2.31 16.36
C ALA A 81 4.03 -3.62 15.72
N ASN A 82 2.94 -3.55 14.96
CA ASN A 82 2.35 -4.70 14.28
C ASN A 82 2.96 -4.97 12.89
N ILE A 83 3.80 -4.09 12.36
CA ILE A 83 4.41 -4.26 11.04
C ILE A 83 5.17 -5.59 10.92
N PRO A 84 6.05 -5.98 11.86
CA PRO A 84 6.75 -7.25 11.76
C PRO A 84 5.80 -8.46 11.71
N ALA A 85 4.76 -8.47 12.55
CA ALA A 85 3.77 -9.55 12.58
C ALA A 85 2.96 -9.61 11.28
N TYR A 86 2.52 -8.47 10.76
CA TYR A 86 1.82 -8.39 9.49
C TYR A 86 2.67 -8.94 8.34
N CYS A 87 3.91 -8.51 8.24
CA CYS A 87 4.83 -8.95 7.20
C CYS A 87 5.13 -10.45 7.28
N ALA A 88 5.40 -10.97 8.48
CA ALA A 88 5.66 -12.38 8.69
C ALA A 88 4.46 -13.26 8.31
N ARG A 89 3.27 -12.86 8.73
CA ARG A 89 2.02 -13.58 8.43
C ARG A 89 1.66 -13.51 6.94
N LYS A 90 1.85 -12.38 6.31
CA LYS A 90 1.71 -12.24 4.85
C LYS A 90 2.63 -13.22 4.11
N LEU A 91 3.84 -13.43 4.61
CA LEU A 91 4.84 -14.30 4.00
C LEU A 91 4.70 -15.78 4.40
N GLY A 92 3.65 -16.16 5.10
CA GLY A 92 3.30 -17.55 5.39
C GLY A 92 3.39 -17.99 6.84
N GLU A 93 3.74 -17.11 7.80
CA GLU A 93 3.68 -17.45 9.21
C GLU A 93 2.25 -17.78 9.65
N ALA A 94 2.09 -18.88 10.37
CA ALA A 94 0.79 -19.28 10.91
C ALA A 94 0.28 -18.27 11.95
N TRP A 95 -1.02 -18.02 11.92
CA TRP A 95 -1.69 -17.13 12.86
C TRP A 95 -3.09 -17.62 13.20
N GLU A 96 -3.59 -17.19 14.32
CA GLU A 96 -4.95 -17.48 14.77
C GLU A 96 -5.70 -16.16 15.01
N PRO A 97 -7.01 -16.10 14.70
CA PRO A 97 -7.81 -14.92 15.02
C PRO A 97 -7.95 -14.79 16.54
N PRO A 98 -8.09 -13.57 17.07
CA PRO A 98 -8.36 -13.34 18.50
C PRO A 98 -9.64 -14.05 18.97
N HIS A 99 -10.60 -14.22 18.07
CA HIS A 99 -11.82 -14.99 18.29
C HIS A 99 -12.34 -15.57 16.97
N PRO A 100 -12.79 -16.83 16.91
CA PRO A 100 -13.26 -17.45 15.67
C PRO A 100 -14.39 -16.70 14.96
N ALA A 101 -15.27 -16.03 15.71
CA ALA A 101 -16.40 -15.29 15.15
C ALA A 101 -16.01 -14.07 14.29
N ILE A 102 -14.79 -13.55 14.47
CA ILE A 102 -14.30 -12.39 13.73
C ILE A 102 -13.25 -12.74 12.68
N MET A 103 -13.03 -14.02 12.44
CA MET A 103 -12.08 -14.50 11.42
C MET A 103 -12.35 -13.85 10.06
N HIS A 104 -13.59 -13.88 9.60
CA HIS A 104 -14.00 -13.32 8.32
C HIS A 104 -13.77 -11.80 8.17
N ILE A 105 -13.61 -11.09 9.29
CA ILE A 105 -13.29 -9.65 9.30
C ILE A 105 -11.78 -9.42 9.23
N LEU A 106 -11.01 -10.28 9.91
CA LEU A 106 -9.57 -10.09 10.10
C LEU A 106 -8.68 -10.91 9.15
N GLU A 107 -9.26 -11.81 8.36
CA GLU A 107 -8.47 -12.65 7.46
C GLU A 107 -7.67 -11.85 6.43
N GLU A 108 -8.23 -10.76 5.93
CA GLU A 108 -7.58 -9.86 4.96
C GLU A 108 -6.34 -9.18 5.54
N THR A 109 -6.30 -8.98 6.84
CA THR A 109 -5.20 -8.35 7.58
C THR A 109 -4.44 -9.33 8.47
N TYR A 110 -4.56 -10.64 8.18
CA TYR A 110 -3.84 -11.70 8.90
C TYR A 110 -4.06 -11.69 10.42
N GLY A 111 -5.30 -11.42 10.83
CA GLY A 111 -5.70 -11.40 12.23
C GLY A 111 -5.31 -10.14 13.02
N ILE A 112 -4.83 -9.10 12.35
CA ILE A 112 -4.40 -7.85 12.99
C ILE A 112 -5.46 -6.77 12.78
N MET A 113 -5.88 -6.13 13.86
CA MET A 113 -6.78 -4.97 13.80
C MET A 113 -5.98 -3.74 13.39
N ILE A 114 -6.08 -3.35 12.12
CA ILE A 114 -5.33 -2.24 11.53
C ILE A 114 -6.23 -1.02 11.33
N TYR A 115 -7.44 -1.26 10.87
CA TYR A 115 -8.40 -0.22 10.52
C TYR A 115 -9.29 0.15 11.70
N GLN A 116 -9.78 1.40 11.70
CA GLN A 116 -10.74 1.89 12.69
C GLN A 116 -12.17 1.48 12.37
#